data_a594af87e20b1f2f19fe77cde838c72d
#
_entry.id   a594af87e20b1f2f19fe77cde838c72d
#
_cell.length_a   1.000
_cell.length_b   1.000
_cell.length_c   1.000
_cell.angle_alpha   90.00
_cell.angle_beta   90.00
_cell.angle_gamma   90.00
#
_symmetry.space_group_name_H-M   'P 1'
#
loop_
_entity.id
_entity.type
_entity.pdbx_description
1 polymer ?
#
loop_
_entity_poly.entity_id
_entity_poly.type
_entity_poly.pdbx_seq_one_letter_code
_entity_poly.pdbx_strand_id
1 'polypeptide(L)'
;MSNPPVGAIDCDLHPAVPSIKALLPYLDDHWRDMVIQRGVHELDSISYPENAPISARPDWKPEVGKAGQDLVRLRKEALDGFGTKFAICNCLYGVQLLYTEDMAYAFARAVNDWIATEWLDKEPRLRASIVVSPQNPDYAAAEIDRMAVDKRFVQVLMLVMDEMPLGRRRYWPIYRAAERNGLPVGIHAGSAYRHPVTSVGWPTYYAED
;
A
#
# COMPACT_ATOMS: atom_id res chain seq x y z
N MET A 1 22.58 19.34 -11.08
CA MET A 1 22.44 18.08 -10.30
C MET A 1 23.11 16.99 -11.13
N SER A 2 24.02 16.21 -10.56
CA SER A 2 24.64 15.07 -11.25
C SER A 2 23.54 14.02 -11.54
N ASN A 3 23.51 13.50 -12.76
CA ASN A 3 22.62 12.38 -13.05
C ASN A 3 22.94 11.22 -12.08
N PRO A 4 21.91 10.58 -11.49
CA PRO A 4 22.13 9.40 -10.67
C PRO A 4 22.83 8.30 -11.50
N PRO A 5 23.58 7.41 -10.85
CA PRO A 5 24.28 6.35 -11.56
C PRO A 5 23.28 5.48 -12.32
N VAL A 6 23.55 5.23 -13.58
CA VAL A 6 22.75 4.33 -14.44
C VAL A 6 22.67 2.95 -13.77
N GLY A 7 21.46 2.45 -13.55
CA GLY A 7 21.24 1.15 -12.92
C GLY A 7 20.91 1.22 -11.43
N ALA A 8 20.57 2.39 -10.89
CA ALA A 8 20.07 2.53 -9.53
C ALA A 8 18.81 1.69 -9.29
N ILE A 9 18.64 1.24 -8.06
CA ILE A 9 17.40 0.59 -7.59
C ILE A 9 16.72 1.57 -6.62
N ASP A 10 15.50 1.95 -6.95
CA ASP A 10 14.65 2.74 -6.06
C ASP A 10 13.85 1.76 -5.19
N CYS A 11 14.06 1.80 -3.89
CA CYS A 11 13.41 0.88 -2.96
C CYS A 11 12.12 1.46 -2.34
N ASP A 12 11.72 2.68 -2.72
CA ASP A 12 10.63 3.38 -2.05
C ASP A 12 9.79 4.25 -2.99
N LEU A 13 9.22 3.60 -4.01
CA LEU A 13 8.32 4.23 -4.96
C LEU A 13 6.87 4.11 -4.48
N HIS A 14 6.09 5.20 -4.52
CA HIS A 14 4.71 5.23 -4.02
C HIS A 14 3.68 5.35 -5.14
N PRO A 15 3.17 4.21 -5.68
CA PRO A 15 1.98 4.23 -6.52
C PRO A 15 0.77 4.67 -5.69
N ALA A 16 0.04 5.66 -6.17
CA ALA A 16 -1.19 6.11 -5.52
C ALA A 16 -2.41 5.55 -6.25
N VAL A 17 -3.32 4.92 -5.52
CA VAL A 17 -4.63 4.54 -6.04
C VAL A 17 -5.40 5.83 -6.35
N PRO A 18 -5.83 6.05 -7.60
CA PRO A 18 -6.46 7.31 -8.00
C PRO A 18 -7.72 7.63 -7.20
N SER A 19 -8.53 6.63 -6.95
CA SER A 19 -9.71 6.67 -6.07
C SER A 19 -10.14 5.25 -5.74
N ILE A 20 -10.99 5.08 -4.75
CA ILE A 20 -11.53 3.76 -4.39
C ILE A 20 -12.20 3.07 -5.58
N LYS A 21 -12.72 3.82 -6.54
CA LYS A 21 -13.34 3.28 -7.76
C LYS A 21 -12.38 2.43 -8.58
N ALA A 22 -11.08 2.73 -8.52
CA ALA A 22 -10.06 1.94 -9.21
C ALA A 22 -9.89 0.54 -8.62
N LEU A 23 -10.32 0.34 -7.37
CA LEU A 23 -10.25 -0.95 -6.68
C LEU A 23 -11.52 -1.80 -6.84
N LEU A 24 -12.65 -1.20 -7.26
CA LEU A 24 -13.92 -1.93 -7.38
C LEU A 24 -13.85 -3.20 -8.24
N PRO A 25 -13.09 -3.23 -9.36
CA PRO A 25 -12.95 -4.45 -10.16
C PRO A 25 -12.23 -5.60 -9.45
N TYR A 26 -11.48 -5.32 -8.39
CA TYR A 26 -10.66 -6.26 -7.63
C TYR A 26 -11.31 -6.68 -6.30
N LEU A 27 -12.46 -6.07 -5.95
CA LEU A 27 -13.26 -6.43 -4.78
C LEU A 27 -14.31 -7.47 -5.16
N ASP A 28 -14.63 -8.38 -4.23
CA ASP A 28 -15.81 -9.21 -4.36
C ASP A 28 -17.10 -8.40 -4.29
N ASP A 29 -18.23 -9.03 -4.64
CA ASP A 29 -19.53 -8.35 -4.74
C ASP A 29 -19.94 -7.69 -3.42
N HIS A 30 -19.70 -8.36 -2.29
CA HIS A 30 -20.05 -7.85 -0.96
C HIS A 30 -19.38 -6.50 -0.67
N TRP A 31 -18.05 -6.47 -0.80
CA TRP A 31 -17.29 -5.25 -0.49
C TRP A 31 -17.48 -4.16 -1.54
N ARG A 32 -17.64 -4.54 -2.80
CA ARG A 32 -17.97 -3.59 -3.86
C ARG A 32 -19.31 -2.90 -3.61
N ASP A 33 -20.35 -3.67 -3.27
CA ASP A 33 -21.67 -3.14 -2.98
C ASP A 33 -21.67 -2.27 -1.72
N MET A 34 -20.94 -2.68 -0.69
CA MET A 34 -20.75 -1.89 0.53
C MET A 34 -20.13 -0.52 0.22
N VAL A 35 -19.05 -0.48 -0.56
CA VAL A 35 -18.40 0.77 -0.97
C VAL A 35 -19.37 1.69 -1.71
N ILE A 36 -20.13 1.13 -2.66
CA ILE A 36 -21.08 1.90 -3.47
C ILE A 36 -22.25 2.41 -2.64
N GLN A 37 -22.86 1.54 -1.84
CA GLN A 37 -24.07 1.87 -1.05
C GLN A 37 -23.76 2.85 0.09
N ARG A 38 -22.61 2.73 0.73
CA ARG A 38 -22.20 3.65 1.80
C ARG A 38 -21.55 4.93 1.29
N GLY A 39 -21.26 5.04 -0.01
CA GLY A 39 -20.63 6.21 -0.58
C GLY A 39 -19.20 6.42 -0.08
N VAL A 40 -18.46 5.34 0.15
CA VAL A 40 -17.05 5.43 0.56
C VAL A 40 -16.25 5.97 -0.62
N HIS A 41 -15.55 7.08 -0.41
CA HIS A 41 -14.80 7.74 -1.48
C HIS A 41 -13.31 7.41 -1.47
N GLU A 42 -12.71 7.29 -0.29
CA GLU A 42 -11.27 7.08 -0.11
C GLU A 42 -10.96 6.31 1.18
N LEU A 43 -9.81 5.63 1.19
CA LEU A 43 -9.19 5.06 2.38
C LEU A 43 -7.88 5.77 2.77
N ASP A 44 -7.55 6.87 2.12
CA ASP A 44 -6.29 7.57 2.37
C ASP A 44 -6.13 7.97 3.83
N SER A 45 -4.93 7.80 4.34
CA SER A 45 -4.58 8.17 5.69
C SER A 45 -4.75 9.66 5.92
N ILE A 46 -5.41 10.01 7.03
CA ILE A 46 -5.47 11.41 7.51
C ILE A 46 -4.08 11.97 7.86
N SER A 47 -3.07 11.11 8.02
CA SER A 47 -1.69 11.53 8.27
C SER A 47 -1.07 12.26 7.07
N TYR A 48 -1.64 12.09 5.89
CA TYR A 48 -1.23 12.76 4.66
C TYR A 48 -2.43 13.41 3.99
N PRO A 49 -2.89 14.56 4.50
CA PRO A 49 -4.00 15.27 3.89
C PRO A 49 -3.67 15.60 2.43
N GLU A 50 -4.69 15.57 1.59
CA GLU A 50 -4.59 15.67 0.12
C GLU A 50 -3.69 16.82 -0.35
N ASN A 51 -3.70 17.93 0.38
CA ASN A 51 -2.94 19.13 0.07
C ASN A 51 -1.73 19.35 0.99
N ALA A 52 -1.27 18.32 1.71
CA ALA A 52 -0.08 18.46 2.54
C ALA A 52 1.13 18.86 1.68
N PRO A 53 1.81 19.98 1.99
CA PRO A 53 2.91 20.47 1.16
C PRO A 53 4.10 19.51 1.11
N ILE A 54 4.26 18.67 2.13
CA ILE A 54 5.37 17.73 2.25
C ILE A 54 5.12 16.38 1.55
N SER A 55 3.91 16.13 1.03
CA SER A 55 3.55 14.81 0.48
C SER A 55 4.18 14.52 -0.89
N ALA A 56 4.61 15.53 -1.62
CA ALA A 56 5.34 15.39 -2.87
C ALA A 56 6.05 16.71 -3.22
N ARG A 57 7.09 16.62 -4.04
CA ARG A 57 7.71 17.82 -4.63
C ARG A 57 6.65 18.61 -5.40
N PRO A 58 6.64 19.95 -5.30
CA PRO A 58 5.65 20.77 -5.99
C PRO A 58 5.60 20.56 -7.51
N ASP A 59 6.77 20.36 -8.13
CA ASP A 59 6.92 20.14 -9.56
C ASP A 59 6.52 18.70 -9.99
N TRP A 60 6.34 17.78 -9.04
CA TRP A 60 5.88 16.41 -9.29
C TRP A 60 4.39 16.22 -8.99
N LYS A 61 3.76 17.19 -8.35
CA LYS A 61 2.31 17.18 -8.17
C LYS A 61 1.62 17.37 -9.52
N PRO A 62 0.63 16.53 -9.88
CA PRO A 62 -0.24 16.81 -11.00
C PRO A 62 -1.15 18.00 -10.69
N GLU A 63 -1.67 18.69 -11.70
CA GLU A 63 -2.68 19.73 -11.52
C GLU A 63 -3.97 19.17 -10.93
N VAL A 64 -4.29 17.93 -11.27
CA VAL A 64 -5.48 17.21 -10.80
C VAL A 64 -5.08 15.80 -10.37
N GLY A 65 -5.56 15.39 -9.19
CA GLY A 65 -5.33 14.05 -8.65
C GLY A 65 -4.09 13.98 -7.74
N LYS A 66 -3.63 12.76 -7.50
CA LYS A 66 -2.58 12.45 -6.51
C LYS A 66 -1.22 12.30 -7.19
N ALA A 67 -0.17 12.72 -6.50
CA ALA A 67 1.20 12.36 -6.91
C ALA A 67 1.33 10.82 -6.92
N GLY A 68 1.98 10.28 -7.95
CA GLY A 68 2.18 8.82 -8.08
C GLY A 68 1.00 8.04 -8.66
N GLN A 69 -0.10 8.68 -9.09
CA GLN A 69 -1.23 7.98 -9.69
C GLN A 69 -1.08 7.68 -11.18
N ASP A 70 -0.18 8.37 -11.86
CA ASP A 70 0.03 8.27 -13.32
C ASP A 70 1.34 7.52 -13.62
N LEU A 71 1.21 6.29 -14.11
CA LEU A 71 2.35 5.45 -14.47
C LEU A 71 3.18 6.05 -15.60
N VAL A 72 2.56 6.73 -16.59
CA VAL A 72 3.28 7.32 -17.73
C VAL A 72 4.19 8.44 -17.23
N ARG A 73 3.65 9.30 -16.38
CA ARG A 73 4.40 10.37 -15.75
C ARG A 73 5.51 9.83 -14.84
N LEU A 74 5.19 8.86 -13.99
CA LEU A 74 6.14 8.22 -13.11
C LEU A 74 7.29 7.58 -13.90
N ARG A 75 6.99 6.87 -14.98
CA ARG A 75 8.00 6.29 -15.85
C ARG A 75 8.96 7.36 -16.35
N LYS A 76 8.44 8.46 -16.89
CA LYS A 76 9.25 9.55 -17.42
C LYS A 76 10.08 10.25 -16.36
N GLU A 77 9.47 10.59 -15.22
CA GLU A 77 10.08 11.44 -14.20
C GLU A 77 10.96 10.67 -13.22
N ALA A 78 10.50 9.50 -12.74
CA ALA A 78 11.21 8.73 -11.75
C ALA A 78 12.11 7.64 -12.36
N LEU A 79 11.60 6.85 -13.32
CA LEU A 79 12.40 5.75 -13.86
C LEU A 79 13.40 6.22 -14.91
N ASP A 80 12.93 6.92 -15.95
CA ASP A 80 13.78 7.37 -17.05
C ASP A 80 14.66 8.54 -16.60
N GLY A 81 14.08 9.51 -15.90
CA GLY A 81 14.78 10.71 -15.44
C GLY A 81 15.92 10.43 -14.47
N PHE A 82 15.87 9.34 -13.72
CA PHE A 82 16.93 8.92 -12.80
C PHE A 82 17.74 7.71 -13.27
N GLY A 83 17.45 7.17 -14.46
CA GLY A 83 18.14 5.98 -14.97
C GLY A 83 17.91 4.74 -14.08
N THR A 84 16.74 4.66 -13.47
CA THR A 84 16.37 3.60 -12.52
C THR A 84 16.25 2.27 -13.24
N LYS A 85 16.97 1.26 -12.78
CA LYS A 85 16.94 -0.09 -13.32
C LYS A 85 15.73 -0.87 -12.80
N PHE A 86 15.47 -0.77 -11.49
CA PHE A 86 14.30 -1.35 -10.83
C PHE A 86 13.77 -0.38 -9.78
N ALA A 87 12.45 -0.40 -9.57
CA ALA A 87 11.82 0.31 -8.48
C ALA A 87 10.83 -0.60 -7.75
N ILE A 88 10.79 -0.49 -6.42
CA ILE A 88 9.88 -1.26 -5.56
C ILE A 88 8.70 -0.36 -5.17
N CYS A 89 7.53 -0.75 -5.61
CA CYS A 89 6.27 -0.06 -5.31
C CYS A 89 5.80 -0.37 -3.88
N ASN A 90 5.72 0.67 -3.06
CA ASN A 90 5.15 0.64 -1.72
C ASN A 90 3.82 1.41 -1.74
N CYS A 91 2.69 0.73 -1.89
CA CYS A 91 1.39 1.38 -1.95
C CYS A 91 0.85 1.65 -0.54
N LEU A 92 0.72 2.92 -0.20
CA LEU A 92 0.27 3.39 1.12
C LEU A 92 -1.19 3.87 1.06
N TYR A 93 -2.11 2.98 0.71
CA TYR A 93 -3.52 3.36 0.49
C TYR A 93 -4.37 3.37 1.76
N GLY A 94 -3.81 3.06 2.92
CA GLY A 94 -4.53 3.17 4.19
C GLY A 94 -5.27 1.91 4.64
N VAL A 95 -5.08 0.76 3.97
CA VAL A 95 -5.71 -0.51 4.39
C VAL A 95 -5.30 -0.93 5.79
N GLN A 96 -4.10 -0.56 6.22
CA GLN A 96 -3.59 -0.85 7.57
C GLN A 96 -4.32 -0.05 8.67
N LEU A 97 -5.10 0.96 8.29
CA LEU A 97 -5.84 1.82 9.21
C LEU A 97 -7.25 1.31 9.50
N LEU A 98 -7.74 0.35 8.72
CA LEU A 98 -9.06 -0.23 8.91
C LEU A 98 -9.06 -1.15 10.12
N TYR A 99 -10.04 -1.02 11.01
CA TYR A 99 -10.20 -1.89 12.17
C TYR A 99 -11.06 -3.13 11.89
N THR A 100 -11.92 -3.06 10.88
CA THR A 100 -12.67 -4.22 10.39
C THR A 100 -11.71 -5.14 9.65
N GLU A 101 -11.31 -6.23 10.29
CA GLU A 101 -10.28 -7.15 9.79
C GLU A 101 -10.61 -7.70 8.41
N ASP A 102 -11.85 -8.13 8.20
CA ASP A 102 -12.32 -8.68 6.91
C ASP A 102 -12.27 -7.62 5.80
N MET A 103 -12.67 -6.38 6.10
CA MET A 103 -12.60 -5.26 5.16
C MET A 103 -11.13 -4.94 4.84
N ALA A 104 -10.28 -4.83 5.85
CA ALA A 104 -8.85 -4.58 5.67
C ALA A 104 -8.19 -5.65 4.79
N TYR A 105 -8.55 -6.93 5.00
CA TYR A 105 -8.06 -8.04 4.18
C TYR A 105 -8.56 -7.94 2.72
N ALA A 106 -9.84 -7.69 2.51
CA ALA A 106 -10.40 -7.56 1.17
C ALA A 106 -9.74 -6.41 0.39
N PHE A 107 -9.54 -5.26 1.05
CA PHE A 107 -8.87 -4.12 0.41
C PHE A 107 -7.37 -4.34 0.21
N ALA A 108 -6.67 -5.04 1.11
CA ALA A 108 -5.27 -5.41 0.89
C ALA A 108 -5.12 -6.26 -0.38
N ARG A 109 -5.99 -7.25 -0.56
CA ARG A 109 -6.04 -8.07 -1.77
C ARG A 109 -6.29 -7.24 -3.02
N ALA A 110 -7.32 -6.38 -2.97
CA ALA A 110 -7.66 -5.51 -4.09
C ALA A 110 -6.51 -4.59 -4.49
N VAL A 111 -5.78 -4.03 -3.53
CA VAL A 111 -4.60 -3.19 -3.79
C VAL A 111 -3.48 -4.01 -4.42
N ASN A 112 -3.20 -5.21 -3.93
CA ASN A 112 -2.16 -6.07 -4.49
C ASN A 112 -2.49 -6.50 -5.93
N ASP A 113 -3.74 -6.88 -6.20
CA ASP A 113 -4.19 -7.25 -7.54
C ASP A 113 -4.17 -6.03 -8.49
N TRP A 114 -4.56 -4.85 -8.01
CA TRP A 114 -4.48 -3.60 -8.75
C TRP A 114 -3.02 -3.25 -9.11
N ILE A 115 -2.09 -3.36 -8.17
CA ILE A 115 -0.65 -3.12 -8.43
C ILE A 115 -0.15 -4.09 -9.48
N ALA A 116 -0.46 -5.38 -9.38
CA ALA A 116 -0.04 -6.40 -10.33
C ALA A 116 -0.49 -6.02 -11.75
N THR A 117 -1.79 -5.69 -11.90
CA THR A 117 -2.42 -5.46 -13.20
C THR A 117 -2.10 -4.08 -13.78
N GLU A 118 -2.23 -3.04 -12.95
CA GLU A 118 -2.14 -1.67 -13.44
C GLU A 118 -0.71 -1.12 -13.49
N TRP A 119 0.22 -1.75 -12.76
CA TRP A 119 1.60 -1.29 -12.66
C TRP A 119 2.61 -2.31 -13.14
N LEU A 120 2.64 -3.51 -12.55
CA LEU A 120 3.68 -4.50 -12.85
C LEU A 120 3.53 -5.12 -14.23
N ASP A 121 2.31 -5.29 -14.73
CA ASP A 121 2.05 -5.79 -16.10
C ASP A 121 2.44 -4.76 -17.17
N LYS A 122 2.46 -3.47 -16.81
CA LYS A 122 2.67 -2.37 -17.75
C LYS A 122 4.10 -1.80 -17.75
N GLU A 123 4.91 -2.08 -16.71
CA GLU A 123 6.28 -1.59 -16.60
C GLU A 123 7.20 -2.67 -16.00
N PRO A 124 8.05 -3.30 -16.82
CA PRO A 124 8.86 -4.46 -16.40
C PRO A 124 9.96 -4.13 -15.38
N ARG A 125 10.30 -2.85 -15.20
CA ARG A 125 11.26 -2.41 -14.19
C ARG A 125 10.66 -2.35 -12.79
N LEU A 126 9.33 -2.43 -12.67
CA LEU A 126 8.69 -2.37 -11.36
C LEU A 126 8.71 -3.73 -10.65
N ARG A 127 8.84 -3.64 -9.36
CA ARG A 127 8.61 -4.68 -8.36
C ARG A 127 7.64 -4.11 -7.35
N ALA A 128 7.08 -4.93 -6.49
CA ALA A 128 6.16 -4.43 -5.47
C ALA A 128 6.39 -5.10 -4.12
N SER A 129 5.98 -4.40 -3.09
CA SER A 129 5.76 -4.95 -1.76
C SER A 129 4.34 -5.48 -1.67
N ILE A 130 4.19 -6.62 -1.00
CA ILE A 130 2.88 -7.16 -0.66
C ILE A 130 2.27 -6.30 0.44
N VAL A 131 1.16 -5.64 0.15
CA VAL A 131 0.39 -4.87 1.13
C VAL A 131 -0.40 -5.84 1.99
N VAL A 132 -0.27 -5.72 3.30
CA VAL A 132 -1.01 -6.51 4.29
C VAL A 132 -1.57 -5.61 5.39
N SER A 133 -2.65 -6.05 6.03
CA SER A 133 -3.10 -5.47 7.29
C SER A 133 -2.64 -6.37 8.45
N PRO A 134 -1.83 -5.87 9.37
CA PRO A 134 -1.32 -6.66 10.48
C PRO A 134 -2.34 -6.88 11.59
N GLN A 135 -3.51 -6.30 11.51
CA GLN A 135 -4.58 -6.45 12.51
C GLN A 135 -5.04 -7.90 12.66
N ASN A 136 -5.17 -8.61 11.53
CA ASN A 136 -5.33 -10.05 11.52
C ASN A 136 -4.10 -10.71 10.87
N PRO A 137 -3.12 -11.19 11.67
CA PRO A 137 -1.89 -11.76 11.15
C PRO A 137 -2.07 -13.04 10.33
N ASP A 138 -3.15 -13.78 10.54
CA ASP A 138 -3.43 -14.99 9.76
C ASP A 138 -3.93 -14.63 8.35
N TYR A 139 -4.78 -13.62 8.22
CA TYR A 139 -5.17 -13.05 6.92
C TYR A 139 -3.97 -12.46 6.19
N ALA A 140 -3.12 -11.73 6.91
CA ALA A 140 -1.88 -11.20 6.34
C ALA A 140 -0.96 -12.30 5.84
N ALA A 141 -0.80 -13.40 6.60
CA ALA A 141 -0.02 -14.56 6.19
C ALA A 141 -0.60 -15.25 4.95
N ALA A 142 -1.92 -15.42 4.88
CA ALA A 142 -2.59 -15.97 3.71
C ALA A 142 -2.38 -15.11 2.46
N GLU A 143 -2.42 -13.80 2.60
CA GLU A 143 -2.18 -12.86 1.49
C GLU A 143 -0.72 -12.89 1.02
N ILE A 144 0.23 -12.99 1.95
CA ILE A 144 1.65 -13.17 1.60
C ILE A 144 1.83 -14.43 0.76
N ASP A 145 1.26 -15.56 1.19
CA ASP A 145 1.36 -16.81 0.45
C ASP A 145 0.72 -16.72 -0.94
N ARG A 146 -0.41 -16.03 -1.05
CA ARG A 146 -1.10 -15.81 -2.31
C ARG A 146 -0.25 -15.01 -3.30
N MET A 147 0.32 -13.91 -2.84
CA MET A 147 1.04 -12.98 -3.71
C MET A 147 2.49 -13.40 -4.00
N ALA A 148 3.11 -14.19 -3.13
CA ALA A 148 4.49 -14.64 -3.30
C ALA A 148 4.73 -15.57 -4.51
N VAL A 149 3.65 -16.09 -5.12
CA VAL A 149 3.74 -16.85 -6.38
C VAL A 149 4.18 -15.98 -7.54
N ASP A 150 3.76 -14.70 -7.56
CA ASP A 150 4.25 -13.72 -8.52
C ASP A 150 5.60 -13.16 -8.04
N LYS A 151 6.67 -13.52 -8.72
CA LYS A 151 8.05 -13.15 -8.36
C LYS A 151 8.38 -11.66 -8.53
N ARG A 152 7.44 -10.88 -9.01
CA ARG A 152 7.54 -9.42 -9.05
C ARG A 152 7.24 -8.78 -7.68
N PHE A 153 6.56 -9.50 -6.78
CA PHE A 153 6.44 -9.14 -5.37
C PHE A 153 7.69 -9.61 -4.61
N VAL A 154 8.46 -8.66 -4.09
CA VAL A 154 9.81 -8.89 -3.59
C VAL A 154 9.99 -8.68 -2.09
N GLN A 155 8.99 -8.15 -1.43
CA GLN A 155 8.98 -7.95 0.04
C GLN A 155 7.56 -7.83 0.58
N VAL A 156 7.42 -7.89 1.90
CA VAL A 156 6.16 -7.62 2.62
C VAL A 156 6.23 -6.21 3.18
N LEU A 157 5.17 -5.41 3.00
CA LEU A 157 5.09 -4.04 3.50
C LEU A 157 4.41 -3.99 4.87
N MET A 158 5.12 -3.49 5.87
CA MET A 158 4.57 -3.15 7.18
C MET A 158 4.86 -1.68 7.51
N LEU A 159 4.04 -1.09 8.36
CA LEU A 159 4.27 0.28 8.87
C LEU A 159 4.95 0.22 10.24
N VAL A 160 5.84 1.18 10.51
CA VAL A 160 6.63 1.20 11.75
C VAL A 160 5.77 1.38 13.01
N MET A 161 4.67 2.10 12.90
CA MET A 161 3.74 2.36 14.00
C MET A 161 2.43 1.60 13.79
N ASP A 162 2.29 0.49 14.47
CA ASP A 162 1.07 -0.32 14.55
C ASP A 162 0.52 -0.27 15.99
N GLU A 163 -0.61 -0.95 16.25
CA GLU A 163 -1.21 -1.04 17.59
C GLU A 163 -0.25 -1.54 18.66
N MET A 164 0.66 -2.42 18.29
CA MET A 164 1.68 -2.99 19.17
C MET A 164 3.04 -2.98 18.50
N PRO A 165 4.12 -2.99 19.30
CA PRO A 165 5.46 -3.14 18.76
C PRO A 165 5.58 -4.38 17.87
N LEU A 166 6.15 -4.20 16.67
CA LEU A 166 6.24 -5.25 15.64
C LEU A 166 6.97 -6.53 16.08
N GLY A 167 7.79 -6.47 17.16
CA GLY A 167 8.42 -7.65 17.76
C GLY A 167 7.50 -8.55 18.58
N ARG A 168 6.22 -8.21 18.74
CA ARG A 168 5.28 -9.04 19.50
C ARG A 168 4.96 -10.35 18.76
N ARG A 169 4.76 -11.43 19.53
CA ARG A 169 4.44 -12.77 19.00
C ARG A 169 3.19 -12.81 18.13
N ARG A 170 2.27 -11.87 18.35
CA ARG A 170 1.08 -11.70 17.52
C ARG A 170 1.42 -11.63 16.02
N TYR A 171 2.51 -10.95 15.66
CA TYR A 171 2.91 -10.77 14.26
C TYR A 171 3.75 -11.94 13.68
N TRP A 172 4.05 -12.97 14.45
CA TRP A 172 4.82 -14.11 13.98
C TRP A 172 4.22 -14.85 12.78
N PRO A 173 2.89 -14.98 12.61
CA PRO A 173 2.34 -15.56 11.38
C PRO A 173 2.83 -14.83 10.13
N ILE A 174 2.89 -13.49 10.16
CA ILE A 174 3.40 -12.65 9.06
C ILE A 174 4.87 -12.98 8.78
N TYR A 175 5.70 -12.99 9.82
CA TYR A 175 7.15 -13.26 9.66
C TYR A 175 7.42 -14.67 9.16
N ARG A 176 6.67 -15.67 9.64
CA ARG A 176 6.76 -17.04 9.14
C ARG A 176 6.33 -17.15 7.68
N ALA A 177 5.30 -16.41 7.27
CA ALA A 177 4.88 -16.36 5.89
C ALA A 177 5.95 -15.72 4.99
N ALA A 178 6.53 -14.61 5.44
CA ALA A 178 7.64 -13.96 4.73
C ALA A 178 8.85 -14.91 4.61
N GLU A 179 9.26 -15.54 5.72
CA GLU A 179 10.39 -16.48 5.77
C GLU A 179 10.22 -17.67 4.82
N ARG A 180 9.07 -18.38 4.88
CA ARG A 180 8.83 -19.55 4.01
C ARG A 180 8.75 -19.22 2.53
N ASN A 181 8.42 -17.95 2.20
CA ASN A 181 8.40 -17.47 0.82
C ASN A 181 9.71 -16.77 0.41
N GLY A 182 10.71 -16.68 1.31
CA GLY A 182 11.99 -16.04 1.04
C GLY A 182 11.89 -14.54 0.82
N LEU A 183 10.90 -13.88 1.45
CA LEU A 183 10.64 -12.45 1.31
C LEU A 183 11.16 -11.68 2.53
N PRO A 184 11.90 -10.59 2.35
CA PRO A 184 12.19 -9.64 3.42
C PRO A 184 10.92 -8.91 3.85
N VAL A 185 10.92 -8.40 5.08
CA VAL A 185 9.88 -7.49 5.59
C VAL A 185 10.43 -6.07 5.50
N GLY A 186 9.80 -5.26 4.66
CA GLY A 186 10.05 -3.83 4.56
C GLY A 186 9.22 -3.09 5.60
N ILE A 187 9.87 -2.36 6.49
CA ILE A 187 9.19 -1.54 7.51
C ILE A 187 9.26 -0.09 7.05
N HIS A 188 8.13 0.42 6.59
CA HIS A 188 8.02 1.78 6.08
C HIS A 188 7.69 2.77 7.21
N ALA A 189 8.25 3.98 7.12
CA ALA A 189 7.84 5.10 7.96
C ALA A 189 6.35 5.39 7.72
N GLY A 190 5.61 5.56 8.78
CA GLY A 190 4.17 5.79 8.71
C GLY A 190 3.47 5.16 9.88
N SER A 191 2.25 5.57 10.06
CA SER A 191 1.47 5.25 11.22
C SER A 191 0.16 4.62 10.79
N ALA A 192 -0.05 3.36 11.19
CA ALA A 192 -1.37 2.83 11.41
C ALA A 192 -1.93 3.36 12.75
N TYR A 193 -1.17 4.27 13.40
CA TYR A 193 -1.53 4.78 14.70
C TYR A 193 -2.82 5.59 14.62
N ARG A 194 -3.79 5.03 15.24
CA ARG A 194 -4.96 5.74 15.76
C ARG A 194 -4.88 5.68 17.25
N HIS A 195 -5.57 6.61 17.90
CA HIS A 195 -5.72 6.54 19.35
C HIS A 195 -6.15 5.13 19.76
N PRO A 196 -5.61 4.58 20.85
CA PRO A 196 -6.00 3.26 21.31
C PRO A 196 -7.51 3.21 21.43
N VAL A 197 -8.10 2.08 21.05
CA VAL A 197 -9.51 1.80 21.26
C VAL A 197 -9.79 1.97 22.75
N THR A 198 -10.45 3.04 23.10
CA THR A 198 -10.81 3.33 24.48
C THR A 198 -12.32 3.42 24.60
N SER A 199 -12.82 3.25 25.83
CA SER A 199 -14.23 3.43 26.15
C SER A 199 -14.74 4.87 25.91
N VAL A 200 -13.89 5.80 25.55
CA VAL A 200 -14.19 7.22 25.35
C VAL A 200 -13.86 7.71 23.94
N GLY A 201 -13.43 6.84 23.04
CA GLY A 201 -13.07 7.20 21.66
C GLY A 201 -13.80 6.37 20.62
N TRP A 202 -14.04 6.96 19.45
CA TRP A 202 -14.46 6.25 18.25
C TRP A 202 -13.20 6.01 17.40
N PRO A 203 -12.61 4.82 17.48
CA PRO A 203 -11.34 4.56 16.80
C PRO A 203 -11.51 4.15 15.35
N THR A 204 -12.74 4.17 14.83
CA THR A 204 -13.02 3.72 13.48
C THR A 204 -12.58 4.73 12.44
N TYR A 205 -12.21 4.22 11.30
CA TYR A 205 -12.03 5.01 10.11
C TYR A 205 -13.42 5.36 9.55
N TYR A 206 -13.61 6.59 9.05
CA TYR A 206 -14.92 7.04 8.59
C TYR A 206 -15.55 6.14 7.49
N ALA A 207 -14.74 5.35 6.80
CA ALA A 207 -15.21 4.39 5.81
C ALA A 207 -15.90 3.16 6.44
N GLU A 208 -15.72 2.96 7.75
CA GLU A 208 -16.28 1.83 8.51
C GLU A 208 -17.58 2.22 9.24
N ASP A 209 -17.89 3.52 9.35
CA ASP A 209 -19.09 4.05 9.96
C ASP A 209 -20.28 4.00 8.98
#